data_db56835e9053a5f6ed0596d07f72acff
#
_entry.id   db56835e9053a5f6ed0596d07f72acff
#
_cell.length_a   1.000
_cell.length_b   1.000
_cell.length_c   1.000
_cell.angle_alpha   90.00
_cell.angle_beta   90.00
_cell.angle_gamma   90.00
#
_symmetry.space_group_name_H-M   'P 1'
#
loop_
_entity.id
_entity.type
_entity.pdbx_description
1 polymer ?
#
loop_
_entity_poly.entity_id
_entity_poly.type
_entity_poly.pdbx_seq_one_letter_code
_entity_poly.pdbx_strand_id
1 'polypeptide(L)'
;MGNYAPYEQSKRRDIYRSFAAELLTKGLAYPCFLTEDEIADIKKKQEENKQNTGIYGEYALYRNLKEEEAVKKIEDGCEYVLRLKSTADIKVDIEDGIRGKLSMPANDMDVVILKKDGMPTYHFAHVIDDHLMRTTHVIRGEEWLSTLPVHIELFAHFGWEPPIYCHTAQLMKIEDGKKRKLSKRKDPELALSFYREKGYFKEAVMEYLMTLINSSFEEWRCENPSEDINSFEFSLDNMSKSGALFDIVKLNDVSKECLARMSEKSITRGLKSWANEYGIKQQGVKKAVIDAIIHEDEDRLAKMLSVGRNGNNPRKDLAYCEQIAEFIAFFFDEGFAVEDELPAEVPEEDAVNILNDYLQKRRGKNTSEGWFSDIKDISERYGYALKPKEYKKNPDMYRGHVGHVSTVLRLALVGRSNSPDIGEIQDILEKEKVEEQIRDSLDRKSVV
;
A
#
# COMPACT_ATOMS: atom_id res chain seq x y z
N MET A 1 -9.74 24.10 -8.87
CA MET A 1 -10.30 23.49 -10.11
C MET A 1 -9.52 24.03 -11.29
N GLY A 2 -9.22 23.18 -12.28
CA GLY A 2 -8.51 23.63 -13.49
C GLY A 2 -9.40 24.47 -14.42
N ASN A 3 -8.78 25.06 -15.46
CA ASN A 3 -9.44 26.03 -16.35
C ASN A 3 -10.05 25.38 -17.62
N TYR A 4 -10.06 24.04 -17.72
CA TYR A 4 -10.41 23.31 -18.94
C TYR A 4 -11.67 22.44 -18.79
N ALA A 5 -12.51 22.74 -17.81
CA ALA A 5 -13.78 22.04 -17.58
C ALA A 5 -14.69 22.05 -18.84
N PRO A 6 -15.59 21.05 -18.97
CA PRO A 6 -15.80 19.94 -18.07
C PRO A 6 -14.73 18.85 -18.20
N TYR A 7 -14.42 18.13 -17.09
CA TYR A 7 -13.41 17.04 -17.07
C TYR A 7 -14.02 15.65 -17.20
N GLU A 8 -15.35 15.55 -17.20
CA GLU A 8 -16.06 14.29 -17.42
C GLU A 8 -16.22 14.04 -18.92
N GLN A 9 -15.71 12.91 -19.42
CA GLN A 9 -15.76 12.56 -20.84
C GLN A 9 -17.18 12.63 -21.43
N SER A 10 -18.20 12.18 -20.68
CA SER A 10 -19.61 12.20 -21.12
C SER A 10 -20.14 13.62 -21.41
N LYS A 11 -19.59 14.64 -20.76
CA LYS A 11 -19.96 16.05 -20.95
C LYS A 11 -19.20 16.72 -22.09
N ARG A 12 -18.27 16.04 -22.74
CA ARG A 12 -17.41 16.53 -23.81
C ARG A 12 -17.75 15.95 -25.19
N ARG A 13 -18.88 15.26 -25.32
CA ARG A 13 -19.31 14.55 -26.54
C ARG A 13 -19.23 15.43 -27.80
N ASP A 14 -19.70 16.65 -27.74
CA ASP A 14 -19.75 17.54 -28.92
C ASP A 14 -18.34 17.99 -29.36
N ILE A 15 -17.41 18.12 -28.41
CA ILE A 15 -16.00 18.39 -28.71
C ILE A 15 -15.43 17.24 -29.55
N TYR A 16 -15.59 15.99 -29.08
CA TYR A 16 -15.07 14.82 -29.81
C TYR A 16 -15.72 14.69 -31.19
N ARG A 17 -17.01 14.94 -31.31
CA ARG A 17 -17.72 14.92 -32.59
C ARG A 17 -17.17 15.95 -33.57
N SER A 18 -16.86 17.16 -33.12
CA SER A 18 -16.28 18.19 -33.96
C SER A 18 -14.93 17.79 -34.54
N PHE A 19 -14.03 17.23 -33.72
CA PHE A 19 -12.74 16.73 -34.20
C PHE A 19 -12.86 15.47 -35.07
N ALA A 20 -13.83 14.60 -34.78
CA ALA A 20 -14.12 13.47 -35.62
C ALA A 20 -14.62 13.88 -37.03
N ALA A 21 -15.46 14.91 -37.09
CA ALA A 21 -15.91 15.51 -38.36
C ALA A 21 -14.75 16.11 -39.16
N GLU A 22 -13.79 16.71 -38.48
CA GLU A 22 -12.55 17.20 -39.12
C GLU A 22 -11.77 16.04 -39.80
N LEU A 23 -11.57 14.92 -39.09
CA LEU A 23 -10.90 13.76 -39.67
C LEU A 23 -11.67 13.16 -40.86
N LEU A 24 -13.02 13.11 -40.77
CA LEU A 24 -13.86 12.71 -41.91
C LEU A 24 -13.65 13.63 -43.12
N THR A 25 -13.72 14.92 -42.92
CA THR A 25 -13.52 15.91 -44.01
C THR A 25 -12.13 15.81 -44.66
N LYS A 26 -11.11 15.50 -43.84
CA LYS A 26 -9.75 15.25 -44.31
C LYS A 26 -9.58 13.87 -45.00
N GLY A 27 -10.60 13.01 -45.00
CA GLY A 27 -10.52 11.63 -45.48
C GLY A 27 -9.65 10.70 -44.64
N LEU A 28 -9.39 11.08 -43.36
CA LEU A 28 -8.57 10.37 -42.40
C LEU A 28 -9.40 9.52 -41.42
N ALA A 29 -10.71 9.52 -41.58
CA ALA A 29 -11.66 8.64 -40.90
C ALA A 29 -12.76 8.18 -41.83
N TYR A 30 -13.44 7.11 -41.50
CA TYR A 30 -14.57 6.58 -42.27
C TYR A 30 -15.58 5.87 -41.40
N PRO A 31 -16.89 5.87 -41.78
CA PRO A 31 -17.92 5.10 -41.11
C PRO A 31 -17.78 3.60 -41.45
N CYS A 32 -17.75 2.77 -40.44
CA CYS A 32 -17.65 1.32 -40.55
C CYS A 32 -18.94 0.67 -40.06
N PHE A 33 -19.58 -0.09 -40.91
CA PHE A 33 -20.87 -0.73 -40.68
C PHE A 33 -20.75 -2.22 -40.33
N LEU A 34 -19.56 -2.73 -40.05
CA LEU A 34 -19.34 -4.10 -39.62
C LEU A 34 -20.14 -4.41 -38.34
N THR A 35 -20.85 -5.51 -38.40
CA THR A 35 -21.57 -6.10 -37.25
C THR A 35 -20.59 -6.82 -36.31
N GLU A 36 -21.06 -7.12 -35.10
CA GLU A 36 -20.26 -7.89 -34.14
C GLU A 36 -19.91 -9.30 -34.66
N ASP A 37 -20.85 -9.94 -35.36
CA ASP A 37 -20.65 -11.26 -35.96
C ASP A 37 -19.59 -11.21 -37.06
N GLU A 38 -19.68 -10.23 -37.96
CA GLU A 38 -18.66 -10.05 -39.01
C GLU A 38 -17.29 -9.79 -38.46
N ILE A 39 -17.18 -8.99 -37.36
CA ILE A 39 -15.92 -8.75 -36.67
C ILE A 39 -15.39 -10.04 -36.03
N ALA A 40 -16.26 -10.87 -35.43
CA ALA A 40 -15.89 -12.16 -34.86
C ALA A 40 -15.37 -13.13 -35.94
N ASP A 41 -16.02 -13.17 -37.11
CA ASP A 41 -15.60 -13.99 -38.25
C ASP A 41 -14.24 -13.53 -38.83
N ILE A 42 -14.04 -12.22 -38.93
CA ILE A 42 -12.75 -11.64 -39.36
C ILE A 42 -11.66 -12.07 -38.37
N LYS A 43 -11.90 -11.89 -37.08
CA LYS A 43 -10.95 -12.27 -36.03
C LYS A 43 -10.57 -13.75 -36.11
N LYS A 44 -11.56 -14.63 -36.27
CA LYS A 44 -11.34 -16.07 -36.42
C LYS A 44 -10.46 -16.39 -37.60
N LYS A 45 -10.74 -15.81 -38.77
CA LYS A 45 -9.93 -15.97 -39.97
C LYS A 45 -8.47 -15.51 -39.79
N GLN A 46 -8.28 -14.36 -39.10
CA GLN A 46 -6.96 -13.84 -38.78
C GLN A 46 -6.20 -14.76 -37.82
N GLU A 47 -6.84 -15.29 -36.80
CA GLU A 47 -6.24 -16.26 -35.87
C GLU A 47 -5.85 -17.57 -36.56
N GLU A 48 -6.71 -18.11 -37.44
CA GLU A 48 -6.42 -19.31 -38.26
C GLU A 48 -5.20 -19.09 -39.19
N ASN A 49 -5.09 -17.88 -39.73
CA ASN A 49 -3.96 -17.49 -40.61
C ASN A 49 -2.72 -16.98 -39.85
N LYS A 50 -2.75 -16.99 -38.50
CA LYS A 50 -1.68 -16.44 -37.64
C LYS A 50 -1.34 -14.98 -37.95
N GLN A 51 -2.33 -14.19 -38.29
CA GLN A 51 -2.27 -12.75 -38.49
C GLN A 51 -2.61 -12.00 -37.23
N ASN A 52 -2.19 -10.75 -37.13
CA ASN A 52 -2.65 -9.87 -36.05
C ASN A 52 -4.16 -9.63 -36.18
N THR A 53 -4.87 -9.69 -35.04
CA THR A 53 -6.32 -9.46 -35.04
C THR A 53 -6.62 -7.96 -35.07
N GLY A 54 -7.50 -7.53 -35.97
CA GLY A 54 -7.90 -6.13 -36.11
C GLY A 54 -8.51 -5.81 -37.48
N ILE A 55 -8.93 -4.58 -37.67
CA ILE A 55 -9.48 -4.11 -38.95
C ILE A 55 -8.37 -3.33 -39.69
N TYR A 56 -7.86 -3.94 -40.75
CA TYR A 56 -6.80 -3.40 -41.63
C TYR A 56 -6.79 -4.14 -42.97
N GLY A 57 -6.13 -3.58 -43.95
CA GLY A 57 -5.95 -4.19 -45.27
C GLY A 57 -7.26 -4.65 -45.91
N GLU A 58 -7.34 -5.92 -46.30
CA GLU A 58 -8.54 -6.52 -46.90
C GLU A 58 -9.70 -6.65 -45.96
N TYR A 59 -9.46 -6.64 -44.64
CA TYR A 59 -10.50 -6.71 -43.59
C TYR A 59 -11.17 -5.35 -43.32
N ALA A 60 -10.61 -4.25 -43.86
CA ALA A 60 -11.19 -2.91 -43.72
C ALA A 60 -12.23 -2.63 -44.82
N LEU A 61 -13.28 -3.42 -44.89
CA LEU A 61 -14.23 -3.48 -46.02
C LEU A 61 -14.86 -2.12 -46.38
N TYR A 62 -15.09 -1.25 -45.41
CA TYR A 62 -15.74 0.05 -45.60
C TYR A 62 -14.76 1.22 -45.76
N ARG A 63 -13.44 0.96 -45.72
CA ARG A 63 -12.38 1.96 -45.75
C ARG A 63 -12.42 2.88 -46.98
N ASN A 64 -12.84 2.36 -48.13
CA ASN A 64 -12.91 3.06 -49.40
C ASN A 64 -14.34 3.18 -49.91
N LEU A 65 -15.34 3.08 -49.02
CA LEU A 65 -16.76 3.30 -49.36
C LEU A 65 -16.93 4.75 -49.84
N LYS A 66 -17.72 4.90 -50.94
CA LYS A 66 -18.02 6.25 -51.44
C LYS A 66 -18.93 6.98 -50.47
N GLU A 67 -18.77 8.29 -50.43
CA GLU A 67 -19.54 9.17 -49.52
C GLU A 67 -21.05 8.97 -49.69
N GLU A 68 -21.52 8.96 -50.95
CA GLU A 68 -22.94 8.79 -51.29
C GLU A 68 -23.53 7.44 -50.74
N GLU A 69 -22.72 6.37 -50.81
CA GLU A 69 -23.12 5.05 -50.28
C GLU A 69 -23.08 5.03 -48.75
N ALA A 70 -22.12 5.73 -48.14
CA ALA A 70 -22.03 5.86 -46.69
C ALA A 70 -23.22 6.66 -46.13
N VAL A 71 -23.56 7.80 -46.74
CA VAL A 71 -24.68 8.64 -46.38
C VAL A 71 -25.98 7.84 -46.51
N LYS A 72 -26.19 7.14 -47.64
CA LYS A 72 -27.36 6.31 -47.84
C LYS A 72 -27.56 5.23 -46.75
N LYS A 73 -26.47 4.56 -46.37
CA LYS A 73 -26.52 3.57 -45.26
C LYS A 73 -26.92 4.20 -43.92
N ILE A 74 -26.41 5.41 -43.65
CA ILE A 74 -26.73 6.17 -42.44
C ILE A 74 -28.24 6.57 -42.47
N GLU A 75 -28.71 7.10 -43.60
CA GLU A 75 -30.15 7.45 -43.81
C GLU A 75 -31.10 6.24 -43.72
N ASP A 76 -30.65 5.08 -44.20
CA ASP A 76 -31.34 3.79 -44.03
C ASP A 76 -31.32 3.25 -42.58
N GLY A 77 -30.68 3.95 -41.64
CA GLY A 77 -30.64 3.64 -40.22
C GLY A 77 -29.60 2.56 -39.83
N CYS A 78 -28.62 2.29 -40.71
CA CYS A 78 -27.54 1.34 -40.36
C CYS A 78 -26.68 1.90 -39.23
N GLU A 79 -26.47 1.10 -38.18
CA GLU A 79 -25.54 1.45 -37.11
C GLU A 79 -24.10 1.44 -37.62
N TYR A 80 -23.30 2.38 -37.16
CA TYR A 80 -21.90 2.44 -37.52
C TYR A 80 -21.02 2.93 -36.36
N VAL A 81 -19.73 2.61 -36.44
CA VAL A 81 -18.68 3.22 -35.65
C VAL A 81 -17.80 4.07 -36.59
N LEU A 82 -17.13 5.09 -36.06
CA LEU A 82 -16.15 5.80 -36.83
C LEU A 82 -14.76 5.21 -36.60
N ARG A 83 -14.05 4.85 -37.69
CA ARG A 83 -12.67 4.33 -37.60
C ARG A 83 -11.69 5.35 -38.16
N LEU A 84 -10.50 5.38 -37.52
CA LEU A 84 -9.33 6.02 -38.09
C LEU A 84 -8.96 5.31 -39.40
N LYS A 85 -8.62 6.06 -40.41
CA LYS A 85 -8.05 5.55 -41.64
C LYS A 85 -6.52 5.64 -41.56
N SER A 86 -5.92 4.62 -40.92
CA SER A 86 -4.46 4.61 -40.72
C SER A 86 -3.70 4.71 -42.04
N THR A 87 -2.66 5.53 -42.09
CA THR A 87 -1.81 5.71 -43.27
C THR A 87 -0.63 4.75 -43.30
N ALA A 88 -0.31 4.14 -42.14
CA ALA A 88 0.79 3.20 -41.97
C ALA A 88 2.19 3.75 -42.30
N ASP A 89 2.34 5.07 -42.44
CA ASP A 89 3.57 5.77 -42.84
C ASP A 89 4.17 6.66 -41.75
N ILE A 90 3.42 6.93 -40.68
CA ILE A 90 3.87 7.75 -39.56
C ILE A 90 4.59 6.87 -38.55
N LYS A 91 5.92 6.80 -38.64
CA LYS A 91 6.76 6.11 -37.67
C LYS A 91 6.79 6.81 -36.33
N VAL A 92 6.90 6.03 -35.29
CA VAL A 92 7.07 6.53 -33.92
C VAL A 92 8.56 6.63 -33.61
N ASP A 93 9.10 7.84 -33.62
CA ASP A 93 10.42 8.17 -33.14
C ASP A 93 10.30 9.27 -32.12
N ILE A 94 10.23 8.89 -30.84
CA ILE A 94 10.03 9.82 -29.72
C ILE A 94 11.10 9.63 -28.65
N GLU A 95 11.26 10.63 -27.81
CA GLU A 95 12.01 10.53 -26.56
C GLU A 95 11.03 10.37 -25.39
N ASP A 96 10.97 9.16 -24.82
CA ASP A 96 10.18 8.88 -23.63
C ASP A 96 10.92 9.38 -22.40
N GLY A 97 10.23 10.13 -21.53
CA GLY A 97 10.84 10.76 -20.37
C GLY A 97 11.45 9.80 -19.33
N ILE A 98 11.11 8.49 -19.43
CA ILE A 98 11.67 7.44 -18.55
C ILE A 98 12.55 6.49 -19.34
N ARG A 99 12.07 6.02 -20.49
CA ARG A 99 12.73 4.95 -21.27
C ARG A 99 13.79 5.48 -22.25
N GLY A 100 13.81 6.79 -22.50
CA GLY A 100 14.67 7.41 -23.49
C GLY A 100 14.13 7.20 -24.92
N LYS A 101 15.03 7.09 -25.90
CA LYS A 101 14.65 6.97 -27.31
C LYS A 101 13.87 5.70 -27.61
N LEU A 102 12.67 5.85 -28.15
CA LEU A 102 11.81 4.78 -28.62
C LEU A 102 11.59 4.92 -30.12
N SER A 103 11.83 3.84 -30.88
CA SER A 103 11.50 3.72 -32.30
C SER A 103 10.57 2.52 -32.46
N MET A 104 9.40 2.77 -33.03
CA MET A 104 8.35 1.76 -33.18
C MET A 104 7.78 1.84 -34.62
N PRO A 105 7.22 0.73 -35.15
CA PRO A 105 6.54 0.75 -36.43
C PRO A 105 5.31 1.70 -36.36
N ALA A 106 4.91 2.18 -37.53
CA ALA A 106 3.67 2.92 -37.69
C ALA A 106 2.44 2.09 -37.28
N ASN A 107 1.35 2.75 -36.91
CA ASN A 107 0.05 2.09 -36.76
C ASN A 107 -0.45 1.62 -38.13
N ASP A 108 -0.81 0.36 -38.26
CA ASP A 108 -1.37 -0.26 -39.48
C ASP A 108 -2.84 -0.66 -39.32
N MET A 109 -3.45 -0.36 -38.17
CA MET A 109 -4.81 -0.75 -37.85
C MET A 109 -5.78 0.44 -37.86
N ASP A 110 -6.94 0.23 -38.45
CA ASP A 110 -8.05 1.18 -38.47
C ASP A 110 -8.85 1.08 -37.15
N VAL A 111 -8.33 1.70 -36.10
CA VAL A 111 -8.94 1.66 -34.76
C VAL A 111 -10.24 2.45 -34.72
N VAL A 112 -11.17 2.04 -33.87
CA VAL A 112 -12.40 2.80 -33.61
C VAL A 112 -12.04 4.08 -32.84
N ILE A 113 -12.46 5.24 -33.36
CA ILE A 113 -12.31 6.53 -32.71
C ILE A 113 -13.60 7.01 -32.04
N LEU A 114 -14.79 6.80 -32.68
CA LEU A 114 -16.09 6.99 -32.05
C LEU A 114 -16.90 5.71 -32.11
N LYS A 115 -17.56 5.41 -30.99
CA LYS A 115 -18.49 4.30 -30.81
C LYS A 115 -19.86 4.61 -31.45
N LYS A 116 -20.75 3.62 -31.57
CA LYS A 116 -22.12 3.77 -32.07
C LYS A 116 -22.94 4.86 -31.37
N ASP A 117 -22.72 5.06 -30.05
CA ASP A 117 -23.38 6.10 -29.26
C ASP A 117 -22.76 7.50 -29.44
N GLY A 118 -21.75 7.61 -30.28
CA GLY A 118 -20.99 8.84 -30.54
C GLY A 118 -20.01 9.24 -29.44
N MET A 119 -19.77 8.35 -28.48
CA MET A 119 -18.71 8.54 -27.48
C MET A 119 -17.36 8.11 -28.02
N PRO A 120 -16.27 8.79 -27.66
CA PRO A 120 -14.94 8.43 -28.12
C PRO A 120 -14.46 7.13 -27.47
N THR A 121 -13.55 6.46 -28.16
CA THR A 121 -12.67 5.48 -27.52
C THR A 121 -11.59 6.20 -26.72
N TYR A 122 -10.89 5.47 -25.85
CA TYR A 122 -9.78 6.02 -25.07
C TYR A 122 -8.71 6.69 -25.98
N HIS A 123 -8.35 6.06 -27.09
CA HIS A 123 -7.31 6.58 -28.00
C HIS A 123 -7.65 7.98 -28.54
N PHE A 124 -8.88 8.18 -28.93
CA PHE A 124 -9.33 9.46 -29.48
C PHE A 124 -9.52 10.51 -28.39
N ALA A 125 -10.17 10.13 -27.28
CA ALA A 125 -10.36 11.04 -26.14
C ALA A 125 -9.03 11.53 -25.59
N HIS A 126 -8.06 10.63 -25.42
CA HIS A 126 -6.71 10.94 -24.94
C HIS A 126 -6.06 12.07 -25.76
N VAL A 127 -6.01 11.93 -27.09
CA VAL A 127 -5.36 12.92 -27.95
C VAL A 127 -6.06 14.27 -27.89
N ILE A 128 -7.40 14.29 -27.97
CA ILE A 128 -8.19 15.53 -27.94
C ILE A 128 -8.08 16.23 -26.58
N ASP A 129 -8.25 15.47 -25.51
CA ASP A 129 -8.27 16.03 -24.17
C ASP A 129 -6.89 16.53 -23.75
N ASP A 130 -5.84 15.78 -24.01
CA ASP A 130 -4.48 16.19 -23.66
C ASP A 130 -4.04 17.43 -24.42
N HIS A 131 -4.39 17.54 -25.71
CA HIS A 131 -4.14 18.77 -26.46
C HIS A 131 -4.92 19.96 -25.89
N LEU A 132 -6.24 19.84 -25.72
CA LEU A 132 -7.08 20.93 -25.25
C LEU A 132 -6.83 21.32 -23.79
N MET A 133 -6.46 20.37 -22.96
CA MET A 133 -6.12 20.60 -21.54
C MET A 133 -4.65 20.98 -21.35
N ARG A 134 -3.86 21.04 -22.42
CA ARG A 134 -2.43 21.42 -22.42
C ARG A 134 -1.60 20.49 -21.52
N THR A 135 -1.87 19.20 -21.57
CA THR A 135 -1.10 18.17 -20.87
C THR A 135 0.34 18.19 -21.38
N THR A 136 1.30 18.37 -20.48
CA THR A 136 2.73 18.43 -20.82
C THR A 136 3.39 17.04 -20.77
N HIS A 137 2.98 16.21 -19.79
CA HIS A 137 3.55 14.89 -19.56
C HIS A 137 2.44 13.86 -19.36
N VAL A 138 2.57 12.70 -19.97
CA VAL A 138 1.66 11.56 -19.80
C VAL A 138 2.43 10.42 -19.14
N ILE A 139 2.22 10.26 -17.82
CA ILE A 139 2.84 9.19 -17.06
C ILE A 139 1.85 8.01 -16.98
N ARG A 140 2.22 6.87 -17.54
CA ARG A 140 1.36 5.67 -17.60
C ARG A 140 2.17 4.37 -17.62
N GLY A 141 1.51 3.24 -17.38
CA GLY A 141 2.17 1.94 -17.42
C GLY A 141 2.65 1.54 -18.83
N GLU A 142 3.70 0.77 -18.89
CA GLU A 142 4.32 0.28 -20.15
C GLU A 142 3.39 -0.57 -21.02
N GLU A 143 2.28 -1.09 -20.46
CA GLU A 143 1.26 -1.81 -21.23
C GLU A 143 0.62 -0.96 -22.32
N TRP A 144 0.72 0.37 -22.23
CA TRP A 144 0.23 1.31 -23.23
C TRP A 144 1.21 1.59 -24.38
N LEU A 145 2.44 1.07 -24.31
CA LEU A 145 3.43 1.24 -25.39
C LEU A 145 2.91 0.72 -26.73
N SER A 146 2.24 -0.44 -26.74
CA SER A 146 1.72 -1.03 -27.97
C SER A 146 0.69 -0.15 -28.69
N THR A 147 0.06 0.79 -28.02
CA THR A 147 -0.95 1.71 -28.57
C THR A 147 -0.39 3.10 -28.89
N LEU A 148 0.86 3.36 -28.53
CA LEU A 148 1.52 4.64 -28.76
C LEU A 148 1.50 5.06 -30.23
N PRO A 149 1.73 4.14 -31.22
CA PRO A 149 1.64 4.50 -32.64
C PRO A 149 0.30 5.13 -33.04
N VAL A 150 -0.81 4.63 -32.51
CA VAL A 150 -2.16 5.21 -32.76
C VAL A 150 -2.24 6.65 -32.25
N HIS A 151 -1.69 6.92 -31.08
CA HIS A 151 -1.74 8.26 -30.48
C HIS A 151 -0.87 9.25 -31.28
N ILE A 152 0.34 8.84 -31.65
CA ILE A 152 1.25 9.68 -32.45
C ILE A 152 0.65 9.98 -33.84
N GLU A 153 0.02 8.98 -34.47
CA GLU A 153 -0.68 9.16 -35.74
C GLU A 153 -1.83 10.17 -35.61
N LEU A 154 -2.65 10.08 -34.56
CA LEU A 154 -3.74 11.02 -34.31
C LEU A 154 -3.23 12.46 -34.06
N PHE A 155 -2.17 12.63 -33.24
CA PHE A 155 -1.55 13.94 -33.06
C PHE A 155 -1.04 14.54 -34.39
N ALA A 156 -0.38 13.72 -35.21
CA ALA A 156 0.12 14.14 -36.52
C ALA A 156 -1.01 14.52 -37.47
N HIS A 157 -2.13 13.81 -37.51
CA HIS A 157 -3.29 14.13 -38.36
C HIS A 157 -3.95 15.47 -38.02
N PHE A 158 -3.88 15.89 -36.76
CA PHE A 158 -4.31 17.20 -36.34
C PHE A 158 -3.22 18.28 -36.47
N GLY A 159 -1.98 17.90 -36.78
CA GLY A 159 -0.85 18.82 -36.79
C GLY A 159 -0.44 19.32 -35.40
N TRP A 160 -0.68 18.51 -34.38
CA TRP A 160 -0.37 18.83 -33.00
C TRP A 160 0.92 18.13 -32.53
N GLU A 161 1.67 18.83 -31.68
CA GLU A 161 2.79 18.21 -30.96
C GLU A 161 2.26 17.31 -29.84
N PRO A 162 2.75 16.06 -29.73
CA PRO A 162 2.36 15.18 -28.65
C PRO A 162 3.00 15.60 -27.33
N PRO A 163 2.38 15.27 -26.17
CA PRO A 163 3.00 15.44 -24.86
C PRO A 163 4.24 14.55 -24.72
N ILE A 164 5.06 14.83 -23.71
CA ILE A 164 6.15 13.93 -23.33
C ILE A 164 5.54 12.67 -22.69
N TYR A 165 5.70 11.53 -23.34
CA TYR A 165 5.29 10.25 -22.78
C TYR A 165 6.31 9.73 -21.78
N CYS A 166 5.83 9.15 -20.69
CA CYS A 166 6.64 8.60 -19.61
C CYS A 166 6.08 7.21 -19.23
N HIS A 167 6.62 6.16 -19.84
CA HIS A 167 6.12 4.80 -19.62
C HIS A 167 6.82 4.13 -18.44
N THR A 168 6.08 4.00 -17.33
CA THR A 168 6.58 3.37 -16.10
C THR A 168 6.61 1.85 -16.23
N ALA A 169 7.57 1.23 -15.55
CA ALA A 169 7.63 -0.21 -15.43
C ALA A 169 6.43 -0.76 -14.62
N GLN A 170 6.05 -2.00 -14.92
CA GLN A 170 4.96 -2.68 -14.20
C GLN A 170 5.42 -3.14 -12.83
N LEU A 171 4.48 -3.19 -11.87
CA LEU A 171 4.70 -3.84 -10.59
C LEU A 171 4.73 -5.37 -10.78
N MET A 172 5.82 -5.95 -10.33
CA MET A 172 6.10 -7.38 -10.42
C MET A 172 6.15 -7.99 -9.02
N LYS A 173 5.91 -9.28 -8.91
CA LYS A 173 6.06 -10.09 -7.68
C LYS A 173 6.82 -11.36 -8.00
N ILE A 174 7.56 -11.87 -7.03
CA ILE A 174 8.16 -13.21 -7.13
C ILE A 174 7.16 -14.23 -6.58
N GLU A 175 6.83 -15.21 -7.40
CA GLU A 175 6.02 -16.38 -7.03
C GLU A 175 6.74 -17.64 -7.56
N ASP A 176 6.99 -18.59 -6.69
CA ASP A 176 7.73 -19.83 -7.02
C ASP A 176 9.08 -19.56 -7.73
N GLY A 177 9.80 -18.54 -7.30
CA GLY A 177 11.10 -18.13 -7.87
C GLY A 177 11.03 -17.44 -9.24
N LYS A 178 9.84 -17.18 -9.77
CA LYS A 178 9.63 -16.51 -11.06
C LYS A 178 8.97 -15.14 -10.87
N LYS A 179 9.44 -14.16 -11.65
CA LYS A 179 8.79 -12.83 -11.71
C LYS A 179 7.49 -12.92 -12.49
N ARG A 180 6.40 -12.44 -11.91
CA ARG A 180 5.12 -12.23 -12.61
C ARG A 180 4.55 -10.85 -12.34
N LYS A 181 3.73 -10.37 -13.24
CA LYS A 181 2.94 -9.14 -13.03
C LYS A 181 1.94 -9.34 -11.89
N LEU A 182 1.80 -8.34 -11.01
CA LEU A 182 0.71 -8.31 -10.04
C LEU A 182 -0.64 -8.20 -10.77
N SER A 183 -1.65 -8.86 -10.25
CA SER A 183 -3.00 -8.83 -10.80
C SER A 183 -4.05 -8.59 -9.72
N LYS A 184 -5.04 -7.75 -10.01
CA LYS A 184 -6.14 -7.42 -9.08
C LYS A 184 -6.92 -8.63 -8.55
N ARG A 185 -6.90 -9.77 -9.29
CA ARG A 185 -7.62 -10.98 -8.91
C ARG A 185 -6.87 -11.87 -7.93
N LYS A 186 -5.53 -11.83 -7.96
CA LYS A 186 -4.67 -12.70 -7.17
C LYS A 186 -3.96 -11.97 -6.02
N ASP A 187 -3.73 -10.68 -6.18
CA ASP A 187 -2.86 -9.91 -5.30
C ASP A 187 -3.67 -8.78 -4.63
N PRO A 188 -4.16 -9.00 -3.39
CA PRO A 188 -4.95 -8.00 -2.66
C PRO A 188 -4.18 -6.70 -2.44
N GLU A 189 -2.86 -6.76 -2.38
CA GLU A 189 -1.95 -5.61 -2.25
C GLU A 189 -1.95 -4.64 -3.44
N LEU A 190 -2.63 -4.98 -4.55
CA LEU A 190 -2.92 -4.01 -5.63
C LEU A 190 -4.13 -3.11 -5.34
N ALA A 191 -4.92 -3.44 -4.33
CA ALA A 191 -6.06 -2.64 -3.95
C ALA A 191 -5.71 -1.69 -2.81
N LEU A 192 -6.09 -0.43 -2.90
CA LEU A 192 -5.90 0.53 -1.80
C LEU A 192 -6.66 0.12 -0.51
N SER A 193 -7.74 -0.64 -0.65
CA SER A 193 -8.48 -1.20 0.48
C SER A 193 -7.62 -2.09 1.37
N PHE A 194 -6.71 -2.88 0.79
CA PHE A 194 -5.78 -3.72 1.55
C PHE A 194 -4.99 -2.92 2.59
N TYR A 195 -4.39 -1.79 2.18
CA TYR A 195 -3.59 -0.95 3.08
C TYR A 195 -4.45 -0.29 4.14
N ARG A 196 -5.65 0.18 3.77
CA ARG A 196 -6.60 0.80 4.69
C ARG A 196 -7.14 -0.19 5.72
N GLU A 197 -7.53 -1.38 5.29
CA GLU A 197 -8.05 -2.44 6.16
C GLU A 197 -7.01 -2.92 7.17
N LYS A 198 -5.75 -3.05 6.75
CA LYS A 198 -4.62 -3.35 7.64
C LYS A 198 -4.24 -2.17 8.54
N GLY A 199 -4.54 -0.95 8.13
CA GLY A 199 -4.21 0.27 8.84
C GLY A 199 -2.78 0.75 8.63
N TYR A 200 -2.23 0.57 7.41
CA TYR A 200 -0.99 1.24 7.04
C TYR A 200 -1.21 2.76 6.98
N PHE A 201 -0.28 3.52 7.53
CA PHE A 201 -0.30 4.96 7.41
C PHE A 201 0.03 5.38 5.97
N LYS A 202 -0.67 6.40 5.48
CA LYS A 202 -0.49 6.86 4.08
C LYS A 202 0.96 7.30 3.82
N GLU A 203 1.60 7.92 4.81
CA GLU A 203 2.99 8.35 4.76
C GLU A 203 3.93 7.17 4.48
N ALA A 204 3.74 6.07 5.18
CA ALA A 204 4.52 4.84 5.01
C ALA A 204 4.31 4.21 3.63
N VAL A 205 3.05 4.15 3.16
CA VAL A 205 2.73 3.62 1.83
C VAL A 205 3.34 4.51 0.75
N MET A 206 3.27 5.83 0.89
CA MET A 206 3.87 6.78 -0.04
C MET A 206 5.40 6.64 -0.10
N GLU A 207 6.08 6.56 1.04
CA GLU A 207 7.53 6.33 1.09
C GLU A 207 7.91 5.01 0.42
N TYR A 208 7.17 3.93 0.69
CA TYR A 208 7.41 2.65 0.04
C TYR A 208 7.23 2.72 -1.48
N LEU A 209 6.15 3.35 -1.95
CA LEU A 209 5.95 3.53 -3.40
C LEU A 209 7.07 4.36 -4.03
N MET A 210 7.57 5.39 -3.34
CA MET A 210 8.71 6.17 -3.82
C MET A 210 9.97 5.31 -3.97
N THR A 211 10.22 4.36 -3.07
CA THR A 211 11.36 3.41 -3.23
C THR A 211 11.22 2.51 -4.45
N LEU A 212 9.99 2.26 -4.93
CA LEU A 212 9.74 1.43 -6.11
C LEU A 212 9.90 2.21 -7.42
N ILE A 213 9.53 3.49 -7.42
CA ILE A 213 9.47 4.30 -8.64
C ILE A 213 10.71 5.16 -8.87
N ASN A 214 11.49 5.50 -7.83
CA ASN A 214 12.63 6.39 -7.93
C ASN A 214 13.85 5.86 -7.16
N SER A 215 14.94 5.58 -7.87
CA SER A 215 16.12 4.92 -7.33
C SER A 215 16.93 5.79 -6.35
N SER A 216 16.77 7.11 -6.36
CA SER A 216 17.48 8.02 -5.45
C SER A 216 16.73 8.30 -4.14
N PHE A 217 15.47 7.83 -4.03
CA PHE A 217 14.65 8.15 -2.87
C PHE A 217 15.18 7.53 -1.56
N GLU A 218 15.65 6.28 -1.60
CA GLU A 218 16.15 5.60 -0.39
C GLU A 218 17.39 6.30 0.19
N GLU A 219 18.34 6.69 -0.66
CA GLU A 219 19.53 7.43 -0.24
C GLU A 219 19.15 8.79 0.34
N TRP A 220 18.30 9.54 -0.37
CA TRP A 220 17.79 10.83 0.12
C TRP A 220 17.10 10.68 1.49
N ARG A 221 16.27 9.65 1.69
CA ARG A 221 15.55 9.43 2.96
C ARG A 221 16.51 9.07 4.09
N CYS A 222 17.58 8.33 3.83
CA CYS A 222 18.62 8.05 4.81
C CYS A 222 19.37 9.33 5.26
N GLU A 223 19.64 10.23 4.32
CA GLU A 223 20.29 11.51 4.61
C GLU A 223 19.35 12.54 5.26
N ASN A 224 18.04 12.45 4.97
CA ASN A 224 17.01 13.39 5.41
C ASN A 224 15.88 12.68 6.18
N PRO A 225 16.18 12.02 7.33
CA PRO A 225 15.21 11.14 8.00
C PRO A 225 13.98 11.88 8.55
N SER A 226 14.10 13.17 8.86
CA SER A 226 13.04 14.00 9.47
C SER A 226 12.31 14.91 8.48
N GLU A 227 12.77 14.98 7.23
CA GLU A 227 12.18 15.86 6.23
C GLU A 227 10.84 15.32 5.73
N ASP A 228 9.93 16.24 5.35
CA ASP A 228 8.69 15.88 4.68
C ASP A 228 9.00 15.22 3.32
N ILE A 229 8.24 14.19 2.93
CA ILE A 229 8.42 13.50 1.65
C ILE A 229 8.28 14.46 0.45
N ASN A 230 7.50 15.54 0.59
CA ASN A 230 7.34 16.55 -0.44
C ASN A 230 8.60 17.42 -0.65
N SER A 231 9.58 17.35 0.25
CA SER A 231 10.88 18.00 0.07
C SER A 231 11.82 17.22 -0.85
N PHE A 232 11.45 15.98 -1.21
CA PHE A 232 12.21 15.19 -2.17
C PHE A 232 12.08 15.76 -3.58
N GLU A 233 13.21 16.09 -4.21
CA GLU A 233 13.25 16.54 -5.60
C GLU A 233 13.10 15.35 -6.56
N PHE A 234 11.87 15.15 -7.04
CA PHE A 234 11.55 14.05 -7.93
C PHE A 234 12.09 14.30 -9.34
N SER A 235 12.88 13.35 -9.88
CA SER A 235 13.35 13.36 -11.26
C SER A 235 12.85 12.14 -12.02
N LEU A 236 12.36 12.35 -13.24
CA LEU A 236 12.00 11.27 -14.17
C LEU A 236 13.20 10.42 -14.57
N ASP A 237 14.40 10.99 -14.64
CA ASP A 237 15.63 10.29 -15.01
C ASP A 237 15.99 9.16 -14.02
N ASN A 238 15.59 9.30 -12.76
CA ASN A 238 15.82 8.34 -11.69
C ASN A 238 14.69 7.31 -11.57
N MET A 239 13.69 7.33 -12.47
CA MET A 239 12.64 6.33 -12.47
C MET A 239 13.10 4.98 -12.99
N SER A 240 12.61 3.90 -12.38
CA SER A 240 12.96 2.53 -12.78
C SER A 240 12.45 2.22 -14.19
N LYS A 241 13.38 1.79 -15.06
CA LYS A 241 13.09 1.32 -16.44
C LYS A 241 12.70 -0.16 -16.52
N SER A 242 12.99 -0.93 -15.48
CA SER A 242 12.65 -2.35 -15.34
C SER A 242 11.58 -2.56 -14.28
N GLY A 243 10.85 -3.68 -14.34
CA GLY A 243 9.74 -3.94 -13.42
C GLY A 243 10.11 -3.77 -11.96
N ALA A 244 9.36 -2.90 -11.27
CA ALA A 244 9.52 -2.68 -9.85
C ALA A 244 9.00 -3.90 -9.08
N LEU A 245 9.83 -4.47 -8.21
CA LEU A 245 9.47 -5.66 -7.44
C LEU A 245 8.74 -5.26 -6.17
N PHE A 246 7.46 -5.58 -6.08
CA PHE A 246 6.69 -5.41 -4.88
C PHE A 246 7.10 -6.46 -3.83
N ASP A 247 7.46 -5.98 -2.64
CA ASP A 247 7.87 -6.79 -1.49
C ASP A 247 7.17 -6.30 -0.23
N ILE A 248 6.32 -7.15 0.35
CA ILE A 248 5.56 -6.84 1.58
C ILE A 248 6.49 -6.72 2.80
N VAL A 249 7.62 -7.43 2.82
CA VAL A 249 8.60 -7.33 3.91
C VAL A 249 9.23 -5.94 3.88
N LYS A 250 9.66 -5.49 2.71
CA LYS A 250 10.20 -4.13 2.53
C LYS A 250 9.17 -3.05 2.88
N LEU A 251 7.89 -3.23 2.50
CA LEU A 251 6.83 -2.31 2.91
C LEU A 251 6.73 -2.23 4.44
N ASN A 252 6.74 -3.36 5.12
CA ASN A 252 6.68 -3.39 6.59
C ASN A 252 7.89 -2.68 7.20
N ASP A 253 9.09 -2.89 6.67
CA ASP A 253 10.30 -2.25 7.20
C ASP A 253 10.29 -0.74 6.97
N VAL A 254 9.89 -0.26 5.78
CA VAL A 254 9.67 1.17 5.52
C VAL A 254 8.61 1.75 6.47
N SER A 255 7.53 1.01 6.71
CA SER A 255 6.45 1.45 7.59
C SER A 255 6.91 1.55 9.05
N LYS A 256 7.67 0.59 9.56
CA LYS A 256 8.27 0.64 10.91
C LYS A 256 9.18 1.87 11.07
N GLU A 257 10.01 2.16 10.08
CA GLU A 257 10.87 3.34 10.08
C GLU A 257 10.05 4.64 10.05
N CYS A 258 9.00 4.69 9.25
CA CYS A 258 8.09 5.81 9.16
C CYS A 258 7.38 6.04 10.51
N LEU A 259 6.80 5.00 11.10
CA LEU A 259 6.14 5.09 12.41
C LEU A 259 7.10 5.53 13.51
N ALA A 260 8.35 5.04 13.50
CA ALA A 260 9.36 5.44 14.48
C ALA A 260 9.66 6.95 14.48
N ARG A 261 9.48 7.62 13.34
CA ARG A 261 9.64 9.08 13.18
C ARG A 261 8.37 9.88 13.49
N MET A 262 7.19 9.24 13.44
CA MET A 262 5.92 9.92 13.69
C MET A 262 5.75 10.23 15.19
N SER A 263 5.06 11.34 15.51
CA SER A 263 4.68 11.62 16.89
C SER A 263 3.59 10.66 17.37
N GLU A 264 3.60 10.36 18.68
CA GLU A 264 2.59 9.52 19.32
C GLU A 264 1.17 10.05 19.06
N LYS A 265 0.97 11.37 19.11
CA LYS A 265 -0.31 12.02 18.81
C LYS A 265 -0.78 11.77 17.37
N SER A 266 0.13 11.73 16.40
CA SER A 266 -0.22 11.42 15.01
C SER A 266 -0.61 9.95 14.85
N ILE A 267 0.13 9.05 15.51
CA ILE A 267 -0.19 7.61 15.51
C ILE A 267 -1.52 7.37 16.21
N THR A 268 -1.77 8.01 17.36
CA THR A 268 -3.05 7.89 18.10
C THR A 268 -4.24 8.28 17.24
N ARG A 269 -4.16 9.42 16.54
CA ARG A 269 -5.22 9.87 15.63
C ARG A 269 -5.44 8.89 14.48
N GLY A 270 -4.36 8.40 13.87
CA GLY A 270 -4.44 7.40 12.81
C GLY A 270 -5.07 6.08 13.29
N LEU A 271 -4.65 5.60 14.47
CA LEU A 271 -5.18 4.40 15.09
C LEU A 271 -6.69 4.53 15.39
N LYS A 272 -7.13 5.63 16.00
CA LYS A 272 -8.57 5.89 16.27
C LYS A 272 -9.39 5.99 15.00
N SER A 273 -8.85 6.67 13.96
CA SER A 273 -9.52 6.75 12.67
C SER A 273 -9.69 5.37 12.03
N TRP A 274 -8.63 4.56 12.02
CA TRP A 274 -8.67 3.19 11.53
C TRP A 274 -9.62 2.31 12.36
N ALA A 275 -9.57 2.40 13.68
CA ALA A 275 -10.44 1.64 14.59
C ALA A 275 -11.92 1.91 14.28
N ASN A 276 -12.31 3.17 14.09
CA ASN A 276 -13.69 3.55 13.77
C ASN A 276 -14.15 3.08 12.38
N GLU A 277 -13.28 3.08 11.37
CA GLU A 277 -13.68 2.78 9.99
C GLU A 277 -13.58 1.28 9.65
N TYR A 278 -12.51 0.64 10.11
CA TYR A 278 -12.15 -0.75 9.75
C TYR A 278 -12.12 -1.69 10.94
N GLY A 279 -11.62 -1.22 12.09
CA GLY A 279 -11.47 -2.02 13.29
C GLY A 279 -12.79 -2.56 13.82
N ILE A 280 -13.88 -1.80 13.71
CA ILE A 280 -15.23 -2.21 14.12
C ILE A 280 -15.75 -3.46 13.40
N LYS A 281 -15.14 -3.84 12.28
CA LYS A 281 -15.47 -5.06 11.51
C LYS A 281 -14.83 -6.32 12.10
N GLN A 282 -13.89 -6.17 13.05
CA GLN A 282 -13.25 -7.30 13.73
C GLN A 282 -14.25 -8.00 14.68
N GLN A 283 -13.99 -9.29 14.96
CA GLN A 283 -14.83 -10.13 15.82
C GLN A 283 -14.06 -10.69 17.00
N GLY A 284 -14.76 -11.09 18.07
CA GLY A 284 -14.18 -11.68 19.25
C GLY A 284 -13.37 -10.70 20.11
N VAL A 285 -12.28 -11.17 20.72
CA VAL A 285 -11.42 -10.35 21.62
C VAL A 285 -10.87 -9.13 20.90
N LYS A 286 -10.49 -9.26 19.62
CA LYS A 286 -10.01 -8.12 18.83
C LYS A 286 -11.05 -6.99 18.76
N LYS A 287 -12.33 -7.32 18.63
CA LYS A 287 -13.39 -6.31 18.62
C LYS A 287 -13.48 -5.55 19.93
N ALA A 288 -13.45 -6.22 21.08
CA ALA A 288 -13.52 -5.57 22.38
C ALA A 288 -12.34 -4.60 22.61
N VAL A 289 -11.13 -5.00 22.22
CA VAL A 289 -9.95 -4.11 22.24
C VAL A 289 -10.13 -2.89 21.31
N ILE A 290 -10.68 -3.09 20.12
CA ILE A 290 -10.95 -1.99 19.19
C ILE A 290 -11.99 -1.02 19.78
N ASP A 291 -13.06 -1.54 20.38
CA ASP A 291 -14.08 -0.72 21.04
C ASP A 291 -13.46 0.06 22.22
N ALA A 292 -12.57 -0.55 23.01
CA ALA A 292 -11.83 0.13 24.07
C ALA A 292 -10.94 1.26 23.51
N ILE A 293 -10.18 1.02 22.42
CA ILE A 293 -9.35 2.02 21.75
C ILE A 293 -10.19 3.22 21.26
N ILE A 294 -11.37 2.97 20.70
CA ILE A 294 -12.27 4.03 20.21
C ILE A 294 -12.67 4.98 21.33
N HIS A 295 -13.01 4.42 22.52
CA HIS A 295 -13.52 5.18 23.66
C HIS A 295 -12.42 5.72 24.56
N GLU A 296 -11.18 5.23 24.44
CA GLU A 296 -10.06 5.64 25.29
C GLU A 296 -9.67 7.11 25.05
N ASP A 297 -9.11 7.73 26.08
CA ASP A 297 -8.56 9.09 26.02
C ASP A 297 -7.33 9.15 25.10
N GLU A 298 -7.21 10.22 24.31
CA GLU A 298 -6.12 10.36 23.34
C GLU A 298 -4.74 10.51 24.01
N ASP A 299 -4.66 11.20 25.14
CA ASP A 299 -3.40 11.39 25.85
C ASP A 299 -2.95 10.08 26.52
N ARG A 300 -3.90 9.26 27.02
CA ARG A 300 -3.59 7.93 27.56
C ARG A 300 -3.15 6.97 26.45
N LEU A 301 -3.82 6.95 25.31
CA LEU A 301 -3.37 6.19 24.14
C LEU A 301 -1.98 6.63 23.66
N ALA A 302 -1.70 7.93 23.63
CA ALA A 302 -0.39 8.44 23.28
C ALA A 302 0.70 7.97 24.25
N LYS A 303 0.41 7.90 25.56
CA LYS A 303 1.31 7.32 26.57
C LYS A 303 1.56 5.82 26.30
N MET A 304 0.52 5.02 26.01
CA MET A 304 0.67 3.60 25.66
C MET A 304 1.57 3.42 24.45
N LEU A 305 1.42 4.30 23.45
CA LEU A 305 2.22 4.29 22.23
C LEU A 305 3.65 4.81 22.42
N SER A 306 3.93 5.55 23.50
CA SER A 306 5.29 6.04 23.82
C SER A 306 6.20 4.96 24.37
N VAL A 307 5.66 3.83 24.81
CA VAL A 307 6.43 2.73 25.41
C VAL A 307 7.48 2.20 24.44
N GLY A 308 8.75 2.27 24.89
CA GLY A 308 9.91 1.87 24.08
C GLY A 308 10.24 2.83 22.93
N ARG A 309 9.68 4.05 22.91
CA ARG A 309 9.95 5.08 21.89
C ARG A 309 10.78 6.25 22.44
N ASN A 310 10.81 6.43 23.77
CA ASN A 310 11.50 7.51 24.45
C ASN A 310 13.00 7.20 24.63
N GLY A 311 13.78 7.28 23.55
CA GLY A 311 15.23 7.01 23.65
C GLY A 311 15.96 7.21 22.34
N ASN A 312 17.28 7.04 22.39
CA ASN A 312 18.13 7.14 21.19
C ASN A 312 17.85 6.03 20.15
N ASN A 313 17.10 5.02 20.50
CA ASN A 313 16.80 3.88 19.66
C ASN A 313 15.31 3.53 19.79
N PRO A 314 14.40 4.32 19.17
CA PRO A 314 12.97 4.06 19.24
C PRO A 314 12.64 2.67 18.65
N ARG A 315 11.64 2.01 19.24
CA ARG A 315 11.19 0.69 18.75
C ARG A 315 10.75 0.77 17.29
N LYS A 316 11.05 -0.29 16.54
CA LYS A 316 10.79 -0.42 15.10
C LYS A 316 10.20 -1.79 14.77
N ASP A 317 9.15 -2.19 15.48
CA ASP A 317 8.52 -3.51 15.35
C ASP A 317 7.06 -3.45 14.90
N LEU A 318 6.43 -2.26 14.96
CA LEU A 318 5.05 -2.06 14.54
C LEU A 318 4.99 -1.39 13.16
N ALA A 319 4.24 -1.98 12.24
CA ALA A 319 4.13 -1.51 10.86
C ALA A 319 2.76 -0.89 10.53
N TYR A 320 1.67 -1.30 11.19
CA TYR A 320 0.31 -0.86 10.86
C TYR A 320 -0.64 -0.98 12.07
N CYS A 321 -1.81 -0.35 11.98
CA CYS A 321 -2.74 -0.19 13.11
C CYS A 321 -3.21 -1.51 13.73
N GLU A 322 -3.40 -2.58 12.94
CA GLU A 322 -3.77 -3.90 13.49
C GLU A 322 -2.70 -4.40 14.47
N GLN A 323 -1.41 -4.30 14.12
CA GLN A 323 -0.31 -4.66 15.02
C GLN A 323 -0.21 -3.74 16.23
N ILE A 324 -0.49 -2.44 16.04
CA ILE A 324 -0.51 -1.47 17.14
C ILE A 324 -1.61 -1.85 18.14
N ALA A 325 -2.82 -2.16 17.67
CA ALA A 325 -3.92 -2.56 18.52
C ALA A 325 -3.61 -3.86 19.28
N GLU A 326 -2.99 -4.86 18.62
CA GLU A 326 -2.52 -6.09 19.26
C GLU A 326 -1.42 -5.82 20.30
N PHE A 327 -0.55 -4.86 20.03
CA PHE A 327 0.52 -4.51 20.95
C PHE A 327 0.01 -3.87 22.24
N ILE A 328 -0.96 -2.93 22.16
CA ILE A 328 -1.49 -2.22 23.33
C ILE A 328 -2.66 -2.97 24.01
N ALA A 329 -3.05 -4.14 23.49
CA ALA A 329 -4.22 -4.88 23.98
C ALA A 329 -4.16 -5.19 25.48
N PHE A 330 -2.98 -5.47 26.03
CA PHE A 330 -2.79 -5.80 27.44
C PHE A 330 -3.05 -4.63 28.41
N PHE A 331 -3.14 -3.40 27.91
CA PHE A 331 -3.54 -2.24 28.73
C PHE A 331 -5.05 -2.20 29.00
N PHE A 332 -5.84 -3.01 28.29
CA PHE A 332 -7.29 -3.11 28.42
C PHE A 332 -7.68 -4.45 29.02
N ASP A 333 -8.68 -4.46 29.90
CA ASP A 333 -9.15 -5.68 30.57
C ASP A 333 -9.63 -6.73 29.56
N GLU A 334 -10.30 -6.26 28.51
CA GLU A 334 -10.81 -7.10 27.42
C GLU A 334 -9.72 -7.72 26.55
N GLY A 335 -8.52 -7.16 26.57
CA GLY A 335 -7.40 -7.59 25.76
C GLY A 335 -6.30 -8.31 26.52
N PHE A 336 -6.37 -8.31 27.86
CA PHE A 336 -5.37 -9.00 28.67
C PHE A 336 -5.59 -10.52 28.63
N ALA A 337 -4.55 -11.23 28.23
CA ALA A 337 -4.50 -12.69 28.26
C ALA A 337 -3.08 -13.16 28.53
N VAL A 338 -2.93 -14.23 29.31
CA VAL A 338 -1.64 -14.89 29.50
C VAL A 338 -1.42 -15.83 28.29
N GLU A 339 -0.43 -15.49 27.47
CA GLU A 339 -0.12 -16.20 26.21
C GLU A 339 1.08 -17.14 26.36
N ASP A 340 2.02 -16.81 27.24
CA ASP A 340 3.27 -17.56 27.41
C ASP A 340 3.26 -18.33 28.77
N GLU A 341 4.04 -19.38 28.83
CA GLU A 341 4.22 -20.18 30.04
C GLU A 341 5.35 -19.62 30.93
N LEU A 342 5.31 -20.02 32.22
CA LEU A 342 6.40 -19.72 33.14
C LEU A 342 7.73 -20.31 32.64
N PRO A 343 8.87 -19.61 32.87
CA PRO A 343 10.18 -20.22 32.62
C PRO A 343 10.34 -21.51 33.42
N ALA A 344 10.87 -22.55 32.78
CA ALA A 344 11.07 -23.87 33.42
C ALA A 344 11.93 -23.80 34.69
N GLU A 345 12.76 -22.77 34.82
CA GLU A 345 13.60 -22.50 35.98
C GLU A 345 12.83 -21.85 37.17
N VAL A 346 11.55 -21.50 36.99
CA VAL A 346 10.73 -20.88 38.04
C VAL A 346 9.57 -21.81 38.39
N PRO A 347 9.66 -22.59 39.49
CA PRO A 347 8.54 -23.35 39.98
C PRO A 347 7.33 -22.45 40.31
N GLU A 348 6.14 -22.99 40.17
CA GLU A 348 4.88 -22.28 40.47
C GLU A 348 4.87 -21.61 41.86
N GLU A 349 5.34 -22.35 42.88
CA GLU A 349 5.45 -21.84 44.25
C GLU A 349 6.37 -20.63 44.34
N ASP A 350 7.50 -20.64 43.62
CA ASP A 350 8.41 -19.51 43.57
C ASP A 350 7.76 -18.31 42.86
N ALA A 351 7.02 -18.53 41.79
CA ALA A 351 6.32 -17.46 41.07
C ALA A 351 5.30 -16.74 41.99
N VAL A 352 4.50 -17.50 42.75
CA VAL A 352 3.57 -16.96 43.74
C VAL A 352 4.30 -16.12 44.81
N ASN A 353 5.39 -16.65 45.36
CA ASN A 353 6.17 -15.95 46.37
C ASN A 353 6.84 -14.69 45.80
N ILE A 354 7.39 -14.73 44.61
CA ILE A 354 7.99 -13.58 43.90
C ILE A 354 6.95 -12.46 43.74
N LEU A 355 5.76 -12.77 43.27
CA LEU A 355 4.70 -11.76 43.06
C LEU A 355 4.21 -11.15 44.37
N ASN A 356 4.04 -11.98 45.42
CA ASN A 356 3.69 -11.50 46.74
C ASN A 356 4.75 -10.59 47.34
N ASP A 357 6.04 -10.97 47.27
CA ASP A 357 7.13 -10.15 47.75
C ASP A 357 7.26 -8.85 46.95
N TYR A 358 7.00 -8.89 45.66
CA TYR A 358 6.98 -7.71 44.81
C TYR A 358 5.88 -6.73 45.27
N LEU A 359 4.66 -7.19 45.47
CA LEU A 359 3.57 -6.37 45.99
C LEU A 359 3.90 -5.75 47.36
N GLN A 360 4.54 -6.48 48.26
CA GLN A 360 4.97 -5.96 49.56
C GLN A 360 6.02 -4.88 49.44
N LYS A 361 7.04 -5.06 48.60
CA LYS A 361 8.10 -4.07 48.35
C LYS A 361 7.58 -2.80 47.66
N ARG A 362 6.51 -2.90 46.88
CA ARG A 362 5.88 -1.76 46.18
C ARG A 362 4.91 -0.95 47.02
N ARG A 363 4.55 -1.42 48.24
CA ARG A 363 3.70 -0.64 49.15
C ARG A 363 4.34 0.73 49.46
N GLY A 364 3.61 1.81 49.11
CA GLY A 364 4.01 3.18 49.40
C GLY A 364 5.06 3.78 48.45
N LYS A 365 5.49 3.05 47.40
CA LYS A 365 6.39 3.55 46.33
C LYS A 365 5.56 4.02 45.14
N ASN A 366 6.15 4.96 44.36
CA ASN A 366 5.65 5.30 43.03
C ASN A 366 5.85 4.14 42.06
N THR A 367 5.06 4.12 40.97
CA THR A 367 4.83 2.95 40.13
C THR A 367 6.07 2.31 39.51
N SER A 368 7.04 3.08 38.97
CA SER A 368 8.19 2.50 38.26
C SER A 368 9.52 2.63 38.96
N GLU A 369 9.64 3.54 39.94
CA GLU A 369 10.92 3.83 40.55
C GLU A 369 11.47 2.63 41.31
N GLY A 370 12.66 2.18 40.90
CA GLY A 370 13.39 1.09 41.56
C GLY A 370 12.83 -0.31 41.35
N TRP A 371 11.85 -0.52 40.47
CA TRP A 371 11.23 -1.83 40.21
C TRP A 371 12.26 -2.94 39.92
N PHE A 372 13.29 -2.63 39.12
CA PHE A 372 14.32 -3.60 38.78
C PHE A 372 15.27 -3.89 39.95
N SER A 373 15.50 -2.92 40.85
CA SER A 373 16.22 -3.16 42.10
C SER A 373 15.42 -4.10 43.01
N ASP A 374 14.09 -3.90 43.11
CA ASP A 374 13.24 -4.79 43.89
C ASP A 374 13.25 -6.23 43.32
N ILE A 375 13.26 -6.40 41.99
CA ILE A 375 13.41 -7.72 41.33
C ILE A 375 14.76 -8.34 41.59
N LYS A 376 15.86 -7.57 41.64
CA LYS A 376 17.17 -8.10 42.01
C LYS A 376 17.22 -8.60 43.45
N ASP A 377 16.69 -7.84 44.39
CA ASP A 377 16.65 -8.25 45.80
C ASP A 377 15.80 -9.52 46.00
N ILE A 378 14.68 -9.63 45.26
CA ILE A 378 13.84 -10.81 45.26
C ILE A 378 14.59 -12.00 44.63
N SER A 379 15.28 -11.78 43.51
CA SER A 379 16.08 -12.82 42.84
C SER A 379 17.14 -13.41 43.77
N GLU A 380 17.88 -12.57 44.47
CA GLU A 380 18.90 -12.97 45.41
C GLU A 380 18.31 -13.79 46.56
N ARG A 381 17.15 -13.34 47.12
CA ARG A 381 16.46 -14.03 48.21
C ARG A 381 16.04 -15.46 47.86
N TYR A 382 15.59 -15.67 46.59
CA TYR A 382 15.15 -17.01 46.14
C TYR A 382 16.25 -17.80 45.44
N GLY A 383 17.54 -17.37 45.49
CA GLY A 383 18.67 -18.12 44.96
C GLY A 383 18.81 -18.04 43.43
N TYR A 384 18.32 -16.95 42.81
CA TYR A 384 18.54 -16.68 41.40
C TYR A 384 19.78 -15.79 41.20
N ALA A 385 20.58 -16.06 40.19
CA ALA A 385 21.75 -15.25 39.85
C ALA A 385 21.35 -13.84 39.38
N LEU A 386 22.06 -12.81 39.83
CA LEU A 386 21.80 -11.43 39.45
C LEU A 386 22.22 -11.12 37.99
N LYS A 387 23.04 -11.96 37.40
CA LYS A 387 23.47 -11.84 35.99
C LYS A 387 23.34 -13.16 35.24
N PRO A 388 22.79 -13.16 34.01
CA PRO A 388 22.69 -14.38 33.19
C PRO A 388 24.04 -15.09 32.97
N LYS A 389 25.13 -14.31 32.88
CA LYS A 389 26.50 -14.87 32.72
C LYS A 389 26.96 -15.67 33.95
N GLU A 390 26.53 -15.31 35.16
CA GLU A 390 26.85 -16.02 36.40
C GLU A 390 26.13 -17.37 36.43
N TYR A 391 24.84 -17.37 36.09
CA TYR A 391 24.05 -18.62 35.96
C TYR A 391 24.66 -19.58 34.92
N LYS A 392 25.01 -19.07 33.73
CA LYS A 392 25.62 -19.90 32.68
C LYS A 392 26.96 -20.53 33.07
N LYS A 393 27.73 -19.85 33.95
CA LYS A 393 29.01 -20.41 34.45
C LYS A 393 28.83 -21.45 35.54
N ASN A 394 27.81 -21.30 36.37
CA ASN A 394 27.59 -22.15 37.55
C ASN A 394 26.11 -22.53 37.68
N PRO A 395 25.53 -23.30 36.73
CA PRO A 395 24.10 -23.58 36.71
C PRO A 395 23.62 -24.32 37.96
N ASP A 396 24.46 -25.17 38.55
CA ASP A 396 24.14 -25.95 39.75
C ASP A 396 24.08 -25.11 41.05
N MET A 397 24.61 -23.88 41.02
CA MET A 397 24.61 -22.97 42.18
C MET A 397 23.38 -22.11 42.27
N TYR A 398 22.62 -21.95 41.22
CA TYR A 398 21.48 -21.03 41.10
C TYR A 398 20.27 -21.75 40.53
N ARG A 399 19.07 -21.37 40.96
CA ARG A 399 17.80 -21.85 40.40
C ARG A 399 17.54 -21.36 38.96
N GLY A 400 18.15 -20.21 38.61
CA GLY A 400 18.00 -19.50 37.35
C GLY A 400 18.73 -18.15 37.44
N HIS A 401 18.22 -17.13 36.75
CA HIS A 401 18.75 -15.78 36.83
C HIS A 401 17.65 -14.72 36.89
N VAL A 402 18.02 -13.48 37.21
CA VAL A 402 17.13 -12.32 37.36
C VAL A 402 16.16 -12.13 36.17
N GLY A 403 16.54 -12.52 34.97
CA GLY A 403 15.68 -12.48 33.79
C GLY A 403 14.46 -13.37 33.93
N HIS A 404 14.61 -14.59 34.50
CA HIS A 404 13.48 -15.52 34.74
C HIS A 404 12.51 -14.93 35.79
N VAL A 405 13.02 -14.30 36.87
CA VAL A 405 12.21 -13.61 37.88
C VAL A 405 11.50 -12.40 37.26
N SER A 406 12.17 -11.64 36.40
CA SER A 406 11.52 -10.53 35.65
C SER A 406 10.42 -11.01 34.71
N THR A 407 10.57 -12.22 34.14
CA THR A 407 9.54 -12.83 33.28
C THR A 407 8.27 -13.12 34.05
N VAL A 408 8.35 -13.55 35.31
CA VAL A 408 7.15 -13.74 36.15
C VAL A 408 6.32 -12.44 36.25
N LEU A 409 6.99 -11.32 36.48
CA LEU A 409 6.31 -10.00 36.53
C LEU A 409 5.76 -9.60 35.16
N ARG A 410 6.48 -9.91 34.06
CA ARG A 410 5.96 -9.66 32.70
C ARG A 410 4.70 -10.44 32.41
N LEU A 411 4.68 -11.72 32.75
CA LEU A 411 3.48 -12.55 32.57
C LEU A 411 2.30 -12.02 33.36
N ALA A 412 2.54 -11.57 34.59
CA ALA A 412 1.47 -10.99 35.43
C ALA A 412 0.92 -9.65 34.88
N LEU A 413 1.74 -8.81 34.25
CA LEU A 413 1.34 -7.46 33.82
C LEU A 413 1.03 -7.35 32.32
N VAL A 414 1.58 -8.23 31.48
CA VAL A 414 1.49 -8.14 30.02
C VAL A 414 0.96 -9.45 29.42
N GLY A 415 1.02 -10.55 30.16
CA GLY A 415 0.65 -11.88 29.66
C GLY A 415 1.72 -12.53 28.76
N ARG A 416 2.88 -11.90 28.56
CA ARG A 416 3.94 -12.36 27.64
C ARG A 416 5.30 -12.33 28.32
N SER A 417 6.16 -13.27 27.92
CA SER A 417 7.55 -13.38 28.42
C SER A 417 8.46 -12.26 27.90
N ASN A 418 8.15 -11.72 26.73
CA ASN A 418 8.84 -10.58 26.13
C ASN A 418 7.93 -9.35 26.08
N SER A 419 8.44 -8.22 26.56
CA SER A 419 7.74 -6.93 26.57
C SER A 419 8.76 -5.79 26.51
N PRO A 420 8.33 -4.56 26.18
CA PRO A 420 9.10 -3.35 26.44
C PRO A 420 9.41 -3.18 27.93
N ASP A 421 9.95 -2.02 28.31
CA ASP A 421 10.30 -1.74 29.71
C ASP A 421 9.08 -1.82 30.63
N ILE A 422 9.17 -2.69 31.64
CA ILE A 422 8.11 -2.91 32.61
C ILE A 422 7.87 -1.68 33.49
N GLY A 423 8.87 -0.84 33.68
CA GLY A 423 8.70 0.41 34.39
C GLY A 423 7.77 1.36 33.64
N GLU A 424 8.03 1.61 32.37
CA GLU A 424 7.15 2.43 31.54
C GLU A 424 5.71 1.89 31.50
N ILE A 425 5.55 0.57 31.41
CA ILE A 425 4.23 -0.10 31.40
C ILE A 425 3.51 0.14 32.74
N GLN A 426 4.19 -0.03 33.89
CA GLN A 426 3.61 0.19 35.21
C GLN A 426 3.16 1.65 35.43
N ASP A 427 3.91 2.62 34.91
CA ASP A 427 3.54 4.04 35.01
C ASP A 427 2.26 4.37 34.24
N ILE A 428 1.96 3.64 33.16
CA ILE A 428 0.76 3.82 32.34
C ILE A 428 -0.43 3.06 32.93
N LEU A 429 -0.20 1.85 33.48
CA LEU A 429 -1.23 1.05 34.17
C LEU A 429 -1.72 1.69 35.49
N GLU A 430 -0.89 2.54 36.10
CA GLU A 430 -1.08 3.08 37.44
C GLU A 430 -1.05 2.02 38.54
N LYS A 431 -0.84 2.48 39.76
CA LYS A 431 -0.55 1.59 40.88
C LYS A 431 -1.70 0.60 41.18
N GLU A 432 -2.91 1.09 41.21
CA GLU A 432 -4.11 0.30 41.53
C GLU A 432 -4.28 -0.85 40.53
N LYS A 433 -4.07 -0.58 39.24
CA LYS A 433 -4.21 -1.60 38.21
C LYS A 433 -3.06 -2.60 38.20
N VAL A 434 -1.85 -2.16 38.50
CA VAL A 434 -0.68 -3.07 38.68
C VAL A 434 -0.94 -4.03 39.82
N GLU A 435 -1.45 -3.54 40.99
CA GLU A 435 -1.78 -4.38 42.13
C GLU A 435 -2.91 -5.35 41.82
N GLU A 436 -3.93 -4.91 41.10
CA GLU A 436 -5.06 -5.74 40.67
C GLU A 436 -4.61 -6.87 39.77
N GLN A 437 -3.87 -6.57 38.67
CA GLN A 437 -3.40 -7.57 37.71
C GLN A 437 -2.48 -8.62 38.37
N ILE A 438 -1.61 -8.22 39.28
CA ILE A 438 -0.77 -9.15 40.04
C ILE A 438 -1.61 -10.05 40.92
N ARG A 439 -2.61 -9.53 41.63
CA ARG A 439 -3.52 -10.33 42.48
C ARG A 439 -4.37 -11.28 41.65
N ASP A 440 -4.92 -10.82 40.54
CA ASP A 440 -5.64 -11.66 39.58
C ASP A 440 -4.79 -12.81 39.04
N SER A 441 -3.51 -12.56 38.79
CA SER A 441 -2.57 -13.59 38.39
C SER A 441 -2.31 -14.64 39.47
N LEU A 442 -2.28 -14.20 40.73
CA LEU A 442 -2.18 -15.11 41.89
C LEU A 442 -3.45 -15.96 42.07
N ASP A 443 -4.63 -15.38 41.83
CA ASP A 443 -5.93 -16.04 42.04
C ASP A 443 -6.26 -17.03 40.89
N ARG A 444 -5.88 -16.71 39.66
CA ARG A 444 -6.22 -17.52 38.45
C ARG A 444 -5.47 -18.84 38.34
N LYS A 445 -4.44 -19.09 39.15
CA LYS A 445 -3.52 -20.24 38.97
C LYS A 445 -3.01 -20.41 37.51
N SER A 446 -3.09 -19.37 36.69
CA SER A 446 -2.84 -19.40 35.24
C SER A 446 -1.54 -18.71 34.85
N VAL A 447 -0.87 -18.07 35.79
CA VAL A 447 0.55 -17.68 35.73
C VAL A 447 1.36 -18.66 36.58
N VAL A 448 0.66 -19.52 37.25
CA VAL A 448 1.14 -20.57 38.14
C VAL A 448 0.68 -21.92 37.60
#